data_5546e2a43c8f64de08f0560ed6c1d4f3
#
_entry.id   5546e2a43c8f64de08f0560ed6c1d4f3
#
_cell.length_a   1.000
_cell.length_b   1.000
_cell.length_c   1.000
_cell.angle_alpha   90.00
_cell.angle_beta   90.00
_cell.angle_gamma   90.00
#
_symmetry.space_group_name_H-M   'P 1'
#
loop_
_entity.id
_entity.type
_entity.pdbx_description
1 polymer ?
#
loop_
_entity_poly.entity_id
_entity_poly.type
_entity_poly.pdbx_seq_one_letter_code
_entity_poly.pdbx_strand_id
1 'polypeptide(L)'
;MKIAFHTLGCKVNQYESEAIAAAFEQQGYTVVDEREFADVYVINTCTVTAVADKKSRQYIRRMKKVNPDSVVVVTGCYAQISPEEVSAVDGVDIVAGTNEKSHLTDYVAEFQEHGMRQLHVKGYEELDAYDETGLVVNTENRTRAYIKIQEGCNRFCSYCVIPYARGKVRSRGLSEIVAEAEKLITGGYREIVLTGINTALYEMEQIRPDEAGRLPEEPYGVEKVIAALSDIPGDFRIRLSSLEPAVVDADYVKRLLKYDKLCHHLHLSAQSGSSQVLAAMNRPYDREAYMDIVSTLREADPYYGLSTDIIVGFPGEKEADFEDSCSLVEECTFCKTHIFKYSKRPFTKAASMKGHVAPQVKNRRSDRLHDVGKKSAEAFFAENKGRMERVLLEELLEDQQMITGYTGNYIKVYVPYEDPEAAQGMLNQFVSVELLEVCRDGMRGRMVEK
;
A
#
# COMPACT_ATOMS: atom_id res chain seq x y z
N MET A 1 -29.53 -6.21 8.94
CA MET A 1 -29.41 -5.40 7.71
C MET A 1 -28.15 -5.85 6.97
N LYS A 2 -28.13 -5.77 5.64
CA LYS A 2 -26.97 -6.12 4.80
C LYS A 2 -26.16 -4.87 4.46
N ILE A 3 -24.85 -4.99 4.49
CA ILE A 3 -23.93 -3.93 4.08
C ILE A 3 -22.89 -4.46 3.08
N ALA A 4 -22.59 -3.69 2.06
CA ALA A 4 -21.58 -4.02 1.07
C ALA A 4 -20.52 -2.91 0.95
N PHE A 5 -19.28 -3.31 0.69
CA PHE A 5 -18.14 -2.39 0.59
C PHE A 5 -17.56 -2.40 -0.82
N HIS A 6 -17.31 -1.22 -1.37
CA HIS A 6 -16.50 -1.07 -2.57
C HIS A 6 -15.27 -0.21 -2.26
N THR A 7 -14.09 -0.81 -2.32
CA THR A 7 -12.83 -0.15 -1.97
C THR A 7 -11.99 0.13 -3.21
N LEU A 8 -11.69 1.40 -3.42
CA LEU A 8 -10.76 1.86 -4.44
C LEU A 8 -9.48 2.38 -3.78
N GLY A 9 -8.33 2.11 -4.38
CA GLY A 9 -7.08 2.77 -3.99
C GLY A 9 -6.03 1.85 -3.39
N CYS A 10 -5.45 2.26 -2.27
CA CYS A 10 -4.25 1.67 -1.68
C CYS A 10 -4.57 0.70 -0.51
N LYS A 11 -3.52 0.07 0.02
CA LYS A 11 -3.60 -0.83 1.18
C LYS A 11 -4.20 -0.15 2.42
N VAL A 12 -3.99 1.17 2.58
CA VAL A 12 -4.61 1.94 3.66
C VAL A 12 -6.13 1.96 3.53
N ASN A 13 -6.64 2.24 2.31
CA ASN A 13 -8.09 2.19 2.08
C ASN A 13 -8.66 0.79 2.31
N GLN A 14 -7.92 -0.27 1.93
CA GLN A 14 -8.35 -1.64 2.18
C GLN A 14 -8.45 -1.94 3.67
N TYR A 15 -7.40 -1.65 4.44
CA TYR A 15 -7.41 -1.78 5.90
C TYR A 15 -8.58 -1.02 6.53
N GLU A 16 -8.78 0.24 6.14
CA GLU A 16 -9.86 1.07 6.67
C GLU A 16 -11.24 0.50 6.35
N SER A 17 -11.46 -0.06 5.14
CA SER A 17 -12.73 -0.70 4.80
C SER A 17 -12.98 -1.97 5.61
N GLU A 18 -11.95 -2.77 5.87
CA GLU A 18 -12.03 -3.96 6.72
C GLU A 18 -12.36 -3.58 8.17
N ALA A 19 -11.75 -2.52 8.71
CA ALA A 19 -12.05 -2.02 10.04
C ALA A 19 -13.48 -1.47 10.16
N ILE A 20 -13.94 -0.71 9.16
CA ILE A 20 -15.33 -0.23 9.10
C ILE A 20 -16.31 -1.41 9.01
N ALA A 21 -16.01 -2.42 8.20
CA ALA A 21 -16.85 -3.61 8.09
C ALA A 21 -17.00 -4.31 9.44
N ALA A 22 -15.90 -4.51 10.16
CA ALA A 22 -15.93 -5.10 11.51
C ALA A 22 -16.76 -4.27 12.51
N ALA A 23 -16.72 -2.94 12.42
CA ALA A 23 -17.53 -2.06 13.25
C ALA A 23 -19.05 -2.22 12.96
N PHE A 24 -19.42 -2.34 11.69
CA PHE A 24 -20.83 -2.60 11.32
C PHE A 24 -21.29 -4.01 11.70
N GLU A 25 -20.44 -5.03 11.60
CA GLU A 25 -20.76 -6.40 12.08
C GLU A 25 -21.05 -6.41 13.57
N GLN A 26 -20.29 -5.66 14.39
CA GLN A 26 -20.54 -5.48 15.83
C GLN A 26 -21.90 -4.81 16.11
N GLN A 27 -22.43 -4.02 15.17
CA GLN A 27 -23.77 -3.42 15.23
C GLN A 27 -24.87 -4.34 14.64
N GLY A 28 -24.52 -5.58 14.28
CA GLY A 28 -25.48 -6.57 13.79
C GLY A 28 -25.77 -6.50 12.29
N TYR A 29 -24.93 -5.81 11.50
CA TYR A 29 -25.00 -5.87 10.05
C TYR A 29 -24.32 -7.15 9.53
N THR A 30 -24.81 -7.65 8.40
CA THR A 30 -24.18 -8.76 7.66
C THR A 30 -23.42 -8.19 6.46
N VAL A 31 -22.12 -8.38 6.40
CA VAL A 31 -21.30 -7.99 5.23
C VAL A 31 -21.57 -8.95 4.09
N VAL A 32 -21.85 -8.42 2.91
CA VAL A 32 -22.12 -9.17 1.69
C VAL A 32 -21.24 -8.70 0.53
N ASP A 33 -21.18 -9.48 -0.56
CA ASP A 33 -20.43 -9.08 -1.76
C ASP A 33 -20.99 -7.77 -2.34
N GLU A 34 -20.13 -6.93 -2.90
CA GLU A 34 -20.49 -5.62 -3.47
C GLU A 34 -21.52 -5.68 -4.62
N ARG A 35 -21.74 -6.86 -5.20
CA ARG A 35 -22.71 -7.11 -6.28
C ARG A 35 -24.07 -7.53 -5.78
N GLU A 36 -24.15 -7.90 -4.50
CA GLU A 36 -25.40 -8.31 -3.89
C GLU A 36 -26.27 -7.11 -3.54
N PHE A 37 -27.55 -7.40 -3.33
CA PHE A 37 -28.50 -6.45 -2.78
C PHE A 37 -28.15 -6.18 -1.32
N ALA A 38 -27.85 -4.92 -0.99
CA ALA A 38 -27.54 -4.48 0.37
C ALA A 38 -28.39 -3.26 0.76
N ASP A 39 -28.63 -3.12 2.06
CA ASP A 39 -29.34 -1.97 2.63
C ASP A 39 -28.42 -0.73 2.71
N VAL A 40 -27.11 -0.96 2.86
CA VAL A 40 -26.08 0.08 2.93
C VAL A 40 -24.94 -0.28 1.98
N TYR A 41 -24.47 0.68 1.18
CA TYR A 41 -23.25 0.58 0.39
C TYR A 41 -22.24 1.61 0.85
N VAL A 42 -21.05 1.16 1.27
CA VAL A 42 -19.93 2.02 1.64
C VAL A 42 -18.90 2.02 0.52
N ILE A 43 -18.64 3.20 -0.07
CA ILE A 43 -17.68 3.38 -1.16
C ILE A 43 -16.47 4.14 -0.62
N ASN A 44 -15.38 3.42 -0.37
CA ASN A 44 -14.10 4.02 0.07
C ASN A 44 -13.28 4.41 -1.16
N THR A 45 -13.14 5.71 -1.38
CA THR A 45 -12.69 6.31 -2.63
C THR A 45 -11.19 6.65 -2.64
N CYS A 46 -10.62 6.66 -3.85
CA CYS A 46 -9.24 7.08 -4.11
C CYS A 46 -9.23 8.32 -5.03
N THR A 47 -8.22 9.20 -4.85
CA THR A 47 -8.04 10.41 -5.66
C THR A 47 -6.61 10.57 -6.20
N VAL A 48 -5.79 9.53 -6.18
CA VAL A 48 -4.41 9.60 -6.69
C VAL A 48 -4.37 9.92 -8.19
N THR A 49 -5.37 9.46 -8.94
CA THR A 49 -5.51 9.77 -10.38
C THR A 49 -6.93 10.21 -10.73
N ALA A 50 -7.07 11.02 -11.79
CA ALA A 50 -8.39 11.42 -12.32
C ALA A 50 -9.24 10.22 -12.79
N VAL A 51 -8.61 9.12 -13.16
CA VAL A 51 -9.30 7.86 -13.51
C VAL A 51 -9.96 7.25 -12.26
N ALA A 52 -9.30 7.34 -11.11
CA ALA A 52 -9.87 6.85 -9.84
C ALA A 52 -11.14 7.63 -9.46
N ASP A 53 -11.13 8.96 -9.59
CA ASP A 53 -12.32 9.80 -9.34
C ASP A 53 -13.48 9.41 -10.27
N LYS A 54 -13.19 9.20 -11.57
CA LYS A 54 -14.20 8.75 -12.54
C LYS A 54 -14.80 7.39 -12.16
N LYS A 55 -13.97 6.44 -11.75
CA LYS A 55 -14.43 5.12 -11.30
C LYS A 55 -15.29 5.24 -10.05
N SER A 56 -14.91 6.05 -9.07
CA SER A 56 -15.71 6.31 -7.87
C SER A 56 -17.12 6.79 -8.24
N ARG A 57 -17.24 7.81 -9.10
CA ARG A 57 -18.56 8.29 -9.55
C ARG A 57 -19.40 7.25 -10.31
N GLN A 58 -18.76 6.37 -11.08
CA GLN A 58 -19.46 5.28 -11.77
C GLN A 58 -20.04 4.27 -10.79
N TYR A 59 -19.25 3.90 -9.76
CA TYR A 59 -19.70 2.98 -8.73
C TYR A 59 -20.86 3.55 -7.90
N ILE A 60 -20.77 4.79 -7.44
CA ILE A 60 -21.83 5.47 -6.70
C ILE A 60 -23.17 5.35 -7.45
N ARG A 61 -23.19 5.75 -8.73
CA ARG A 61 -24.41 5.69 -9.55
C ARG A 61 -24.92 4.25 -9.78
N ARG A 62 -24.04 3.26 -9.73
CA ARG A 62 -24.41 1.85 -9.90
C ARG A 62 -25.16 1.32 -8.69
N MET A 63 -24.76 1.71 -7.46
CA MET A 63 -25.36 1.15 -6.23
C MET A 63 -26.84 1.50 -6.12
N LYS A 64 -27.24 2.73 -6.41
CA LYS A 64 -28.66 3.12 -6.45
C LYS A 64 -29.46 2.43 -7.55
N LYS A 65 -28.81 1.88 -8.58
CA LYS A 65 -29.50 1.04 -9.59
C LYS A 65 -29.71 -0.38 -9.08
N VAL A 66 -28.82 -0.89 -8.22
CA VAL A 66 -28.96 -2.22 -7.60
C VAL A 66 -30.04 -2.19 -6.53
N ASN A 67 -30.03 -1.19 -5.66
CA ASN A 67 -31.06 -0.95 -4.65
C ASN A 67 -31.34 0.57 -4.55
N PRO A 68 -32.48 1.05 -5.11
CA PRO A 68 -32.87 2.47 -5.04
C PRO A 68 -33.05 2.99 -3.60
N ASP A 69 -33.47 2.13 -2.69
CA ASP A 69 -33.78 2.46 -1.29
C ASP A 69 -32.55 2.34 -0.36
N SER A 70 -31.39 1.90 -0.88
CA SER A 70 -30.16 1.76 -0.08
C SER A 70 -29.62 3.10 0.42
N VAL A 71 -28.94 3.06 1.54
CA VAL A 71 -28.09 4.17 2.00
C VAL A 71 -26.73 4.08 1.32
N VAL A 72 -26.31 5.12 0.60
CA VAL A 72 -25.00 5.19 -0.07
C VAL A 72 -24.08 6.15 0.67
N VAL A 73 -23.07 5.57 1.31
CA VAL A 73 -22.01 6.27 2.04
C VAL A 73 -20.76 6.37 1.16
N VAL A 74 -20.24 7.57 0.99
CA VAL A 74 -18.99 7.80 0.25
C VAL A 74 -17.95 8.37 1.19
N THR A 75 -16.83 7.69 1.31
CA THR A 75 -15.68 8.12 2.14
C THR A 75 -14.36 8.03 1.37
N GLY A 76 -13.25 8.38 2.01
CA GLY A 76 -11.92 8.26 1.44
C GLY A 76 -11.39 9.54 0.80
N CYS A 77 -10.27 9.42 0.06
CA CYS A 77 -9.51 10.57 -0.39
C CYS A 77 -10.28 11.47 -1.38
N TYR A 78 -11.14 10.92 -2.24
CA TYR A 78 -11.94 11.74 -3.16
C TYR A 78 -13.05 12.48 -2.43
N ALA A 79 -13.71 11.84 -1.48
CA ALA A 79 -14.70 12.48 -0.62
C ALA A 79 -14.08 13.65 0.19
N GLN A 80 -12.84 13.50 0.66
CA GLN A 80 -12.11 14.53 1.38
C GLN A 80 -11.73 15.74 0.51
N ILE A 81 -11.27 15.49 -0.74
CA ILE A 81 -10.73 16.55 -1.62
C ILE A 81 -11.83 17.31 -2.37
N SER A 82 -12.92 16.66 -2.71
CA SER A 82 -13.99 17.22 -3.53
C SER A 82 -15.37 16.87 -2.95
N PRO A 83 -15.65 17.25 -1.68
CA PRO A 83 -16.85 16.83 -0.97
C PRO A 83 -18.13 17.32 -1.67
N GLU A 84 -18.14 18.54 -2.20
CA GLU A 84 -19.27 19.12 -2.91
C GLU A 84 -19.53 18.37 -4.24
N GLU A 85 -18.46 18.03 -4.98
CA GLU A 85 -18.59 17.24 -6.23
C GLU A 85 -19.16 15.86 -5.94
N VAL A 86 -18.71 15.20 -4.85
CA VAL A 86 -19.20 13.89 -4.42
C VAL A 86 -20.66 13.99 -3.96
N SER A 87 -21.00 14.96 -3.13
CA SER A 87 -22.36 15.18 -2.64
C SER A 87 -23.35 15.50 -3.77
N ALA A 88 -22.89 16.13 -4.85
CA ALA A 88 -23.68 16.42 -6.04
C ALA A 88 -23.91 15.17 -6.93
N VAL A 89 -23.26 14.06 -6.70
CA VAL A 89 -23.51 12.82 -7.44
C VAL A 89 -24.88 12.28 -7.02
N ASP A 90 -25.72 12.04 -8.01
CA ASP A 90 -27.04 11.47 -7.75
C ASP A 90 -26.94 10.13 -7.05
N GLY A 91 -27.70 9.98 -5.96
CA GLY A 91 -27.73 8.78 -5.14
C GLY A 91 -26.75 8.75 -3.96
N VAL A 92 -25.97 9.79 -3.69
CA VAL A 92 -25.19 9.91 -2.46
C VAL A 92 -26.06 10.39 -1.31
N ASP A 93 -26.01 9.71 -0.20
CA ASP A 93 -26.76 10.04 1.02
C ASP A 93 -25.85 10.62 2.10
N ILE A 94 -24.65 10.04 2.28
CA ILE A 94 -23.67 10.44 3.30
C ILE A 94 -22.31 10.61 2.64
N VAL A 95 -21.65 11.75 2.89
CA VAL A 95 -20.25 11.99 2.52
C VAL A 95 -19.44 12.17 3.80
N ALA A 96 -18.42 11.33 3.98
CA ALA A 96 -17.53 11.38 5.14
C ALA A 96 -16.07 11.51 4.72
N GLY A 97 -15.33 12.41 5.34
CA GLY A 97 -13.91 12.61 5.11
C GLY A 97 -13.03 11.44 5.56
N THR A 98 -11.72 11.61 5.37
CA THR A 98 -10.74 10.57 5.73
C THR A 98 -10.57 10.37 7.22
N ASN A 99 -10.96 11.34 8.05
CA ASN A 99 -10.86 11.32 9.51
C ASN A 99 -12.24 11.25 10.20
N GLU A 100 -13.22 10.66 9.51
CA GLU A 100 -14.59 10.48 9.99
C GLU A 100 -15.04 9.01 9.92
N LYS A 101 -14.12 8.09 9.64
CA LYS A 101 -14.44 6.69 9.36
C LYS A 101 -14.89 5.93 10.61
N SER A 102 -14.39 6.29 11.77
CA SER A 102 -14.82 5.74 13.06
C SER A 102 -16.27 6.06 13.41
N HIS A 103 -16.86 7.10 12.81
CA HIS A 103 -18.21 7.56 13.05
C HIS A 103 -19.25 7.07 12.04
N LEU A 104 -18.86 6.26 11.03
CA LEU A 104 -19.78 5.88 9.93
C LEU A 104 -20.99 5.08 10.40
N THR A 105 -20.89 4.30 11.47
CA THR A 105 -22.02 3.58 12.07
C THR A 105 -23.07 4.56 12.59
N ASP A 106 -22.63 5.63 13.27
CA ASP A 106 -23.50 6.65 13.84
C ASP A 106 -24.18 7.47 12.75
N TYR A 107 -23.44 7.87 11.70
CA TYR A 107 -23.98 8.62 10.57
C TYR A 107 -25.03 7.82 9.78
N VAL A 108 -24.82 6.52 9.61
CA VAL A 108 -25.82 5.65 8.98
C VAL A 108 -27.07 5.51 9.84
N ALA A 109 -26.93 5.35 11.16
CA ALA A 109 -28.07 5.28 12.06
C ALA A 109 -28.89 6.58 12.06
N GLU A 110 -28.23 7.74 12.13
CA GLU A 110 -28.87 9.05 12.05
C GLU A 110 -29.60 9.27 10.71
N PHE A 111 -28.97 8.85 9.59
CA PHE A 111 -29.62 8.94 8.28
C PHE A 111 -30.87 8.05 8.21
N GLN A 112 -30.82 6.84 8.76
CA GLN A 112 -31.99 5.92 8.78
C GLN A 112 -33.15 6.47 9.61
N GLU A 113 -32.85 7.26 10.67
CA GLU A 113 -33.88 7.89 11.51
C GLU A 113 -34.51 9.12 10.85
N HIS A 114 -33.69 9.96 10.20
CA HIS A 114 -34.12 11.29 9.76
C HIS A 114 -34.22 11.46 8.23
N GLY A 115 -33.58 10.60 7.44
CA GLY A 115 -33.60 10.66 5.98
C GLY A 115 -32.90 11.87 5.36
N MET A 116 -32.10 12.61 6.14
CA MET A 116 -31.44 13.83 5.68
C MET A 116 -30.02 13.53 5.19
N ARG A 117 -29.68 14.02 3.99
CA ARG A 117 -28.31 13.93 3.46
C ARG A 117 -27.31 14.61 4.39
N GLN A 118 -26.13 13.97 4.54
CA GLN A 118 -25.11 14.39 5.48
C GLN A 118 -23.77 14.65 4.78
N LEU A 119 -23.03 15.64 5.28
CA LEU A 119 -21.68 15.99 4.83
C LEU A 119 -20.78 16.22 6.05
N HIS A 120 -19.91 15.23 6.32
CA HIS A 120 -18.97 15.23 7.43
C HIS A 120 -17.53 15.22 6.91
N VAL A 121 -16.97 16.40 6.65
CA VAL A 121 -15.61 16.54 6.12
C VAL A 121 -14.88 17.63 6.88
N LYS A 122 -13.83 17.25 7.60
CA LYS A 122 -12.95 18.17 8.33
C LYS A 122 -12.01 18.92 7.38
N GLY A 123 -11.72 20.17 7.70
CA GLY A 123 -10.69 20.95 7.03
C GLY A 123 -9.26 20.43 7.31
N TYR A 124 -8.29 20.83 6.48
CA TYR A 124 -6.89 20.37 6.63
C TYR A 124 -6.31 20.60 8.05
N GLU A 125 -6.64 21.76 8.67
CA GLU A 125 -6.12 22.11 9.99
C GLU A 125 -6.69 21.24 11.12
N GLU A 126 -7.86 20.65 10.89
CA GLU A 126 -8.56 19.77 11.85
C GLU A 126 -8.16 18.30 11.70
N LEU A 127 -7.32 17.96 10.68
CA LEU A 127 -6.79 16.62 10.46
C LEU A 127 -5.51 16.42 11.30
N ASP A 128 -5.60 16.47 12.61
CA ASP A 128 -4.50 16.49 13.57
C ASP A 128 -4.45 15.26 14.48
N ALA A 129 -5.56 14.55 14.70
CA ALA A 129 -5.61 13.31 15.48
C ALA A 129 -5.67 12.06 14.60
N TYR A 130 -5.08 10.96 15.07
CA TYR A 130 -5.22 9.65 14.40
C TYR A 130 -6.67 9.14 14.61
N ASP A 131 -7.33 8.73 13.52
CA ASP A 131 -8.68 8.16 13.56
C ASP A 131 -8.58 6.64 13.75
N GLU A 132 -8.85 6.18 14.97
CA GLU A 132 -8.89 4.75 15.32
C GLU A 132 -10.20 4.14 14.82
N THR A 133 -10.12 3.42 13.72
CA THR A 133 -11.28 2.74 13.11
C THR A 133 -11.58 1.37 13.69
N GLY A 134 -10.88 0.97 14.78
CA GLY A 134 -11.04 -0.32 15.43
C GLY A 134 -10.07 -1.40 14.92
N LEU A 135 -10.16 -2.58 15.52
CA LEU A 135 -9.28 -3.71 15.20
C LEU A 135 -9.89 -4.60 14.12
N VAL A 136 -9.11 -4.92 13.10
CA VAL A 136 -9.47 -5.93 12.11
C VAL A 136 -9.12 -7.32 12.67
N VAL A 137 -10.10 -8.05 13.20
CA VAL A 137 -9.85 -9.34 13.86
C VAL A 137 -10.27 -10.54 13.01
N ASN A 138 -11.03 -10.35 11.92
CA ASN A 138 -11.64 -11.48 11.23
C ASN A 138 -11.60 -11.29 9.70
N THR A 139 -10.64 -11.93 9.08
CA THR A 139 -10.68 -12.17 7.63
C THR A 139 -10.44 -13.66 7.41
N GLU A 140 -11.53 -14.42 7.29
CA GLU A 140 -11.47 -15.83 6.91
C GLU A 140 -10.61 -15.99 5.65
N ASN A 141 -9.65 -16.92 5.70
CA ASN A 141 -8.78 -17.32 4.58
C ASN A 141 -7.73 -16.31 4.07
N ARG A 142 -7.24 -15.36 4.89
CA ARG A 142 -6.12 -14.50 4.48
C ARG A 142 -4.82 -14.88 5.18
N THR A 143 -3.76 -14.97 4.40
CA THR A 143 -2.41 -15.31 4.85
C THR A 143 -1.66 -14.10 5.41
N ARG A 144 -2.01 -12.89 4.90
CA ARG A 144 -1.43 -11.60 5.26
C ARG A 144 -2.44 -10.71 5.93
N ALA A 145 -2.03 -10.10 7.05
CA ALA A 145 -2.78 -9.04 7.69
C ALA A 145 -2.09 -7.69 7.50
N TYR A 146 -2.88 -6.65 7.29
CA TYR A 146 -2.39 -5.27 7.25
C TYR A 146 -2.61 -4.61 8.61
N ILE A 147 -1.61 -3.87 9.08
CA ILE A 147 -1.73 -2.98 10.25
C ILE A 147 -1.39 -1.57 9.81
N LYS A 148 -2.35 -0.66 9.89
CA LYS A 148 -2.12 0.77 9.62
C LYS A 148 -1.44 1.41 10.82
N ILE A 149 -0.18 1.82 10.66
CA ILE A 149 0.63 2.41 11.73
C ILE A 149 0.74 3.93 11.63
N GLN A 150 0.41 4.51 10.46
CA GLN A 150 0.68 5.92 10.19
C GLN A 150 -0.36 6.49 9.21
N GLU A 151 -0.70 7.77 9.38
CA GLU A 151 -1.64 8.53 8.56
C GLU A 151 -1.04 9.89 8.20
N GLY A 152 -1.49 10.47 7.07
CA GLY A 152 -1.07 11.79 6.62
C GLY A 152 0.35 11.85 6.06
N CYS A 153 0.73 13.01 5.48
CA CYS A 153 2.05 13.23 4.91
C CYS A 153 2.36 14.73 4.83
N ASN A 154 3.58 15.12 5.19
CA ASN A 154 4.05 16.51 5.18
C ASN A 154 5.08 16.81 4.08
N ARG A 155 5.24 15.92 3.09
CA ARG A 155 6.27 16.06 2.05
C ARG A 155 5.89 17.05 0.94
N PHE A 156 4.61 17.25 0.69
CA PHE A 156 4.12 18.16 -0.34
C PHE A 156 4.86 18.03 -1.67
N CYS A 157 5.10 16.77 -2.10
CA CYS A 157 5.65 16.51 -3.44
C CYS A 157 4.81 17.23 -4.48
N SER A 158 5.44 17.87 -5.47
CA SER A 158 4.77 18.82 -6.37
C SER A 158 3.61 18.23 -7.17
N TYR A 159 3.54 16.92 -7.31
CA TYR A 159 2.47 16.18 -8.01
C TYR A 159 1.40 15.58 -7.09
N CYS A 160 1.63 15.58 -5.76
CA CYS A 160 0.87 14.75 -4.84
C CYS A 160 -0.24 15.54 -4.14
N VAL A 161 -1.47 15.01 -4.21
CA VAL A 161 -2.65 15.56 -3.54
C VAL A 161 -2.86 15.00 -2.13
N ILE A 162 -2.11 13.96 -1.76
CA ILE A 162 -2.31 13.21 -0.51
C ILE A 162 -2.17 14.06 0.76
N PRO A 163 -1.22 15.02 0.89
CA PRO A 163 -1.19 15.88 2.07
C PRO A 163 -2.53 16.57 2.32
N TYR A 164 -3.21 17.02 1.28
CA TYR A 164 -4.51 17.70 1.38
C TYR A 164 -5.65 16.71 1.68
N ALA A 165 -5.54 15.46 1.21
CA ALA A 165 -6.55 14.43 1.43
C ALA A 165 -6.43 13.75 2.80
N ARG A 166 -5.22 13.64 3.34
CA ARG A 166 -4.93 12.84 4.53
C ARG A 166 -4.39 13.67 5.70
N GLY A 167 -4.11 14.97 5.47
CA GLY A 167 -3.68 15.89 6.51
C GLY A 167 -2.24 15.69 6.99
N LYS A 168 -1.98 16.22 8.19
CA LYS A 168 -0.67 16.17 8.86
C LYS A 168 -0.24 14.74 9.18
N VAL A 169 1.05 14.53 9.40
CA VAL A 169 1.59 13.23 9.86
C VAL A 169 1.03 12.90 11.23
N ARG A 170 0.50 11.70 11.37
CA ARG A 170 -0.05 11.15 12.61
C ARG A 170 0.36 9.69 12.73
N SER A 171 0.91 9.34 13.86
CA SER A 171 1.37 7.98 14.15
C SER A 171 0.42 7.31 15.13
N ARG A 172 0.11 6.06 14.89
CA ARG A 172 -0.68 5.24 15.80
C ARG A 172 0.15 4.86 17.03
N GLY A 173 -0.47 4.73 18.19
CA GLY A 173 0.23 4.30 19.40
C GLY A 173 0.87 2.93 19.25
N LEU A 174 2.09 2.77 19.77
CA LEU A 174 2.82 1.50 19.69
C LEU A 174 2.09 0.36 20.39
N SER A 175 1.49 0.63 21.55
CA SER A 175 0.71 -0.36 22.33
C SER A 175 -0.46 -0.94 21.55
N GLU A 176 -1.18 -0.10 20.79
CA GLU A 176 -2.31 -0.51 19.99
C GLU A 176 -1.86 -1.36 18.79
N ILE A 177 -0.71 -1.00 18.18
CA ILE A 177 -0.11 -1.76 17.07
C ILE A 177 0.31 -3.15 17.55
N VAL A 178 0.99 -3.24 18.70
CA VAL A 178 1.44 -4.51 19.28
C VAL A 178 0.24 -5.39 19.67
N ALA A 179 -0.76 -4.82 20.33
CA ALA A 179 -1.96 -5.57 20.73
C ALA A 179 -2.75 -6.12 19.51
N GLU A 180 -2.82 -5.36 18.42
CA GLU A 180 -3.42 -5.84 17.17
C GLU A 180 -2.57 -6.95 16.53
N ALA A 181 -1.25 -6.78 16.46
CA ALA A 181 -0.35 -7.79 15.92
C ALA A 181 -0.43 -9.12 16.69
N GLU A 182 -0.47 -9.08 18.04
CA GLU A 182 -0.62 -10.26 18.88
C GLU A 182 -1.91 -11.03 18.59
N LYS A 183 -3.04 -10.30 18.43
CA LYS A 183 -4.33 -10.93 18.08
C LYS A 183 -4.29 -11.58 16.70
N LEU A 184 -3.71 -10.89 15.71
CA LEU A 184 -3.60 -11.41 14.36
C LEU A 184 -2.69 -12.65 14.29
N ILE A 185 -1.55 -12.63 14.98
CA ILE A 185 -0.61 -13.76 15.04
C ILE A 185 -1.27 -14.96 15.76
N THR A 186 -1.95 -14.71 16.88
CA THR A 186 -2.72 -15.73 17.61
C THR A 186 -3.87 -16.27 16.76
N GLY A 187 -4.49 -15.43 15.93
CA GLY A 187 -5.51 -15.81 14.93
C GLY A 187 -4.95 -16.60 13.73
N GLY A 188 -3.64 -16.86 13.68
CA GLY A 188 -3.01 -17.71 12.68
C GLY A 188 -2.39 -16.99 11.49
N TYR A 189 -2.37 -15.65 11.46
CA TYR A 189 -1.70 -14.90 10.39
C TYR A 189 -0.19 -15.11 10.44
N ARG A 190 0.42 -15.29 9.27
CA ARG A 190 1.85 -15.58 9.12
C ARG A 190 2.66 -14.41 8.56
N GLU A 191 2.03 -13.42 7.96
CA GLU A 191 2.71 -12.20 7.50
C GLU A 191 1.94 -10.97 7.99
N ILE A 192 2.62 -10.09 8.72
CA ILE A 192 2.11 -8.78 9.15
C ILE A 192 2.69 -7.72 8.25
N VAL A 193 1.85 -7.00 7.52
CA VAL A 193 2.25 -5.92 6.62
C VAL A 193 1.98 -4.58 7.28
N LEU A 194 3.04 -3.88 7.69
CA LEU A 194 2.94 -2.53 8.22
C LEU A 194 2.63 -1.55 7.10
N THR A 195 1.50 -0.85 7.19
CA THR A 195 1.04 0.07 6.15
C THR A 195 0.77 1.47 6.70
N GLY A 196 0.79 2.44 5.80
CA GLY A 196 0.54 3.85 6.10
C GLY A 196 0.59 4.67 4.81
N ILE A 197 0.37 5.95 4.93
CA ILE A 197 0.52 6.91 3.82
C ILE A 197 2.00 7.09 3.47
N ASN A 198 2.85 7.16 4.49
CA ASN A 198 4.31 7.13 4.39
C ASN A 198 4.84 6.51 5.69
N THR A 199 4.99 5.20 5.71
CA THR A 199 5.39 4.46 6.92
C THR A 199 6.75 4.89 7.47
N ALA A 200 7.64 5.41 6.61
CA ALA A 200 8.92 5.96 7.02
C ALA A 200 8.79 7.19 7.95
N LEU A 201 7.63 7.88 7.93
CA LEU A 201 7.38 9.05 8.78
C LEU A 201 6.81 8.69 10.17
N TYR A 202 6.69 7.40 10.52
CA TYR A 202 6.18 7.00 11.83
C TYR A 202 7.03 7.60 12.96
N GLU A 203 6.41 8.43 13.82
CA GLU A 203 7.02 9.17 14.96
C GLU A 203 8.27 10.00 14.62
N MET A 204 8.60 10.21 13.33
CA MET A 204 9.82 10.95 12.94
C MET A 204 9.78 12.43 13.36
N GLU A 205 8.59 13.00 13.54
CA GLU A 205 8.43 14.37 14.05
C GLU A 205 8.88 14.54 15.52
N GLN A 206 9.00 13.44 16.25
CA GLN A 206 9.44 13.40 17.65
C GLN A 206 10.97 13.22 17.77
N ILE A 207 11.63 12.76 16.71
CA ILE A 207 13.06 12.48 16.72
C ILE A 207 13.84 13.80 16.73
N ARG A 208 14.78 13.90 17.68
CA ARG A 208 15.71 15.02 17.79
C ARG A 208 17.13 14.47 17.85
N PRO A 209 18.02 14.90 16.95
CA PRO A 209 19.45 14.63 17.10
C PRO A 209 19.98 15.23 18.40
N ASP A 210 21.02 14.62 18.94
CA ASP A 210 21.76 15.16 20.08
C ASP A 210 22.55 16.45 19.70
N GLU A 211 23.28 17.04 20.67
CA GLU A 211 24.09 18.24 20.45
C GLU A 211 25.22 18.05 19.40
N ALA A 212 25.62 16.79 19.14
CA ALA A 212 26.57 16.43 18.11
C ALA A 212 25.93 16.07 16.78
N GLY A 213 24.58 16.21 16.64
CA GLY A 213 23.84 15.88 15.44
C GLY A 213 23.58 14.39 15.25
N ARG A 214 23.81 13.55 16.26
CA ARG A 214 23.62 12.09 16.15
C ARG A 214 22.18 11.71 16.45
N LEU A 215 21.63 10.77 15.66
CA LEU A 215 20.33 10.17 15.87
C LEU A 215 20.36 9.18 17.05
N PRO A 216 19.21 8.83 17.67
CA PRO A 216 19.15 7.89 18.78
C PRO A 216 19.77 6.53 18.44
N GLU A 217 20.49 5.95 19.41
CA GLU A 217 20.97 4.55 19.31
C GLU A 217 19.81 3.56 19.46
N GLU A 218 18.86 3.86 20.33
CA GLU A 218 17.62 3.09 20.52
C GLU A 218 16.78 3.06 19.23
N PRO A 219 15.94 2.03 19.04
CA PRO A 219 15.02 1.96 17.89
C PRO A 219 14.10 3.19 17.81
N TYR A 220 14.04 3.81 16.65
CA TYR A 220 13.20 4.98 16.39
C TYR A 220 12.47 4.87 15.04
N GLY A 221 11.46 5.72 14.83
CA GLY A 221 10.66 5.67 13.62
C GLY A 221 10.01 4.30 13.42
N VAL A 222 9.91 3.84 12.18
CA VAL A 222 9.33 2.52 11.88
C VAL A 222 10.14 1.35 12.46
N GLU A 223 11.44 1.53 12.71
CA GLU A 223 12.29 0.53 13.39
C GLU A 223 11.74 0.19 14.78
N LYS A 224 11.23 1.17 15.54
CA LYS A 224 10.63 0.97 16.86
C LYS A 224 9.45 -0.02 16.81
N VAL A 225 8.61 0.06 15.77
CA VAL A 225 7.51 -0.87 15.54
C VAL A 225 8.05 -2.26 15.19
N ILE A 226 9.05 -2.34 14.29
CA ILE A 226 9.65 -3.61 13.88
C ILE A 226 10.29 -4.31 15.07
N ALA A 227 11.02 -3.58 15.93
CA ALA A 227 11.63 -4.13 17.14
C ALA A 227 10.56 -4.74 18.06
N ALA A 228 9.54 -3.96 18.41
CA ALA A 228 8.46 -4.43 19.28
C ALA A 228 7.71 -5.65 18.73
N LEU A 229 7.43 -5.68 17.42
CA LEU A 229 6.78 -6.83 16.80
C LEU A 229 7.73 -8.04 16.71
N SER A 230 9.02 -7.83 16.56
CA SER A 230 10.01 -8.93 16.51
C SER A 230 10.10 -9.69 17.82
N ASP A 231 9.79 -9.06 18.94
CA ASP A 231 9.77 -9.67 20.30
C ASP A 231 8.52 -10.54 20.51
N ILE A 232 7.46 -10.39 19.71
CA ILE A 232 6.26 -11.24 19.82
C ILE A 232 6.63 -12.67 19.43
N PRO A 233 6.34 -13.68 20.29
CA PRO A 233 6.62 -15.07 19.97
C PRO A 233 5.74 -15.58 18.83
N GLY A 234 6.24 -16.53 18.06
CA GLY A 234 5.50 -17.18 16.97
C GLY A 234 6.26 -17.19 15.65
N ASP A 235 5.77 -18.01 14.75
CA ASP A 235 6.32 -18.22 13.43
C ASP A 235 5.60 -17.35 12.40
N PHE A 236 6.04 -16.10 12.26
CA PHE A 236 5.53 -15.10 11.33
C PHE A 236 6.65 -14.19 10.83
N ARG A 237 6.35 -13.40 9.80
CA ARG A 237 7.27 -12.39 9.27
C ARG A 237 6.61 -11.01 9.17
N ILE A 238 7.41 -9.97 9.16
CA ILE A 238 7.01 -8.57 9.05
C ILE A 238 7.39 -8.07 7.66
N ARG A 239 6.47 -7.38 6.99
CA ARG A 239 6.74 -6.72 5.72
C ARG A 239 6.39 -5.24 5.81
N LEU A 240 7.23 -4.40 5.21
CA LEU A 240 6.96 -2.97 5.10
C LEU A 240 6.23 -2.66 3.78
N SER A 241 5.30 -1.74 3.83
CA SER A 241 4.78 -1.09 2.63
C SER A 241 5.73 0.01 2.16
N SER A 242 5.26 0.96 1.35
CA SER A 242 6.09 1.98 0.73
C SER A 242 6.87 2.83 1.73
N LEU A 243 8.17 2.97 1.47
CA LEU A 243 9.09 3.81 2.22
C LEU A 243 9.62 4.96 1.34
N GLU A 244 9.88 6.08 1.98
CA GLU A 244 10.48 7.23 1.30
C GLU A 244 11.99 7.24 1.48
N PRO A 245 12.78 7.26 0.38
CA PRO A 245 14.25 7.26 0.43
C PRO A 245 14.87 8.42 1.22
N ALA A 246 14.16 9.54 1.34
CA ALA A 246 14.64 10.70 2.12
C ALA A 246 14.61 10.51 3.63
N VAL A 247 13.96 9.49 4.13
CA VAL A 247 13.85 9.17 5.56
C VAL A 247 14.62 7.89 5.88
N VAL A 248 14.57 6.95 4.94
CA VAL A 248 15.23 5.64 5.05
C VAL A 248 16.49 5.70 4.19
N ASP A 249 17.54 6.30 4.73
CA ASP A 249 18.87 6.39 4.12
C ASP A 249 19.69 5.10 4.31
N ALA A 250 20.92 5.08 3.78
CA ALA A 250 21.82 3.94 3.85
C ALA A 250 22.12 3.50 5.30
N ASP A 251 22.25 4.43 6.22
CA ASP A 251 22.52 4.09 7.63
C ASP A 251 21.28 3.55 8.33
N TYR A 252 20.10 4.09 8.00
CA TYR A 252 18.86 3.58 8.55
C TYR A 252 18.54 2.14 8.07
N VAL A 253 18.79 1.83 6.79
CA VAL A 253 18.55 0.46 6.30
C VAL A 253 19.47 -0.56 6.96
N LYS A 254 20.70 -0.22 7.32
CA LYS A 254 21.60 -1.08 8.11
C LYS A 254 21.01 -1.46 9.47
N ARG A 255 20.24 -0.55 10.08
CA ARG A 255 19.53 -0.83 11.34
C ARG A 255 18.40 -1.83 11.13
N LEU A 256 17.69 -1.74 10.02
CA LEU A 256 16.57 -2.65 9.70
C LEU A 256 17.04 -4.09 9.43
N LEU A 257 18.24 -4.27 8.88
CA LEU A 257 18.82 -5.59 8.58
C LEU A 257 19.11 -6.47 9.82
N LYS A 258 18.96 -5.93 11.04
CA LYS A 258 19.18 -6.66 12.29
C LYS A 258 17.99 -7.55 12.70
N TYR A 259 16.82 -7.40 12.07
CA TYR A 259 15.58 -8.03 12.49
C TYR A 259 15.25 -9.23 11.61
N ASP A 260 15.47 -10.44 12.08
CA ASP A 260 15.27 -11.70 11.36
C ASP A 260 13.83 -11.91 10.89
N LYS A 261 12.84 -11.35 11.61
CA LYS A 261 11.44 -11.42 11.22
C LYS A 261 11.08 -10.43 10.09
N LEU A 262 11.93 -9.43 9.82
CA LEU A 262 11.69 -8.49 8.73
C LEU A 262 12.02 -9.16 7.40
N CYS A 263 11.07 -9.13 6.48
CA CYS A 263 11.29 -9.61 5.12
C CYS A 263 12.43 -8.86 4.44
N HIS A 264 13.33 -9.59 3.76
CA HIS A 264 14.38 -8.99 2.93
C HIS A 264 13.81 -8.38 1.64
N HIS A 265 12.87 -7.48 1.81
CA HIS A 265 12.22 -6.74 0.74
C HIS A 265 11.82 -5.35 1.21
N LEU A 266 12.18 -4.33 0.44
CA LEU A 266 11.68 -2.97 0.62
C LEU A 266 11.04 -2.44 -0.67
N HIS A 267 9.94 -1.72 -0.49
CA HIS A 267 9.37 -0.89 -1.54
C HIS A 267 9.84 0.54 -1.37
N LEU A 268 10.85 0.93 -2.15
CA LEU A 268 11.46 2.28 -2.15
C LEU A 268 10.95 3.07 -3.35
N SER A 269 10.08 4.06 -3.11
CA SER A 269 9.44 4.85 -4.16
C SER A 269 10.42 5.87 -4.78
N ALA A 270 11.14 5.49 -5.83
CA ALA A 270 12.10 6.36 -6.53
C ALA A 270 11.44 7.54 -7.25
N GLN A 271 10.25 7.33 -7.83
CA GLN A 271 9.46 8.28 -8.60
C GLN A 271 10.06 8.67 -9.95
N SER A 272 11.37 8.87 -10.06
CA SER A 272 12.12 9.16 -11.30
C SER A 272 13.59 8.73 -11.13
N GLY A 273 14.25 8.38 -12.21
CA GLY A 273 15.71 8.16 -12.26
C GLY A 273 16.51 9.44 -12.51
N SER A 274 15.87 10.55 -12.88
CA SER A 274 16.53 11.82 -13.15
C SER A 274 16.52 12.72 -11.91
N SER A 275 17.70 13.11 -11.41
CA SER A 275 17.87 14.04 -10.30
C SER A 275 17.22 15.40 -10.59
N GLN A 276 17.20 15.85 -11.86
CA GLN A 276 16.51 17.08 -12.25
C GLN A 276 15.00 16.98 -12.08
N VAL A 277 14.40 15.84 -12.47
CA VAL A 277 12.97 15.59 -12.31
C VAL A 277 12.62 15.40 -10.83
N LEU A 278 13.44 14.70 -10.05
CA LEU A 278 13.25 14.56 -8.60
C LEU A 278 13.23 15.91 -7.89
N ALA A 279 14.16 16.83 -8.22
CA ALA A 279 14.15 18.18 -7.69
C ALA A 279 12.87 18.94 -8.08
N ALA A 280 12.40 18.83 -9.33
CA ALA A 280 11.14 19.43 -9.78
C ALA A 280 9.91 18.80 -9.12
N MET A 281 9.97 17.52 -8.75
CA MET A 281 8.97 16.79 -7.96
C MET A 281 8.98 17.20 -6.47
N ASN A 282 9.89 18.05 -6.03
CA ASN A 282 10.12 18.41 -4.62
C ASN A 282 10.51 17.18 -3.78
N ARG A 283 11.37 16.31 -4.32
CA ARG A 283 11.94 15.17 -3.58
C ARG A 283 13.29 15.60 -2.97
N PRO A 284 13.51 15.37 -1.66
CA PRO A 284 14.72 15.79 -0.97
C PRO A 284 15.85 14.74 -1.06
N TYR A 285 15.92 14.01 -2.18
CA TYR A 285 17.00 13.08 -2.55
C TYR A 285 17.18 13.11 -4.06
N ASP A 286 18.33 12.70 -4.51
CA ASP A 286 18.72 12.53 -5.90
C ASP A 286 18.93 11.04 -6.25
N ARG A 287 19.34 10.78 -7.49
CA ARG A 287 19.63 9.42 -7.96
C ARG A 287 20.79 8.78 -7.16
N GLU A 288 21.83 9.54 -6.82
CA GLU A 288 23.01 9.04 -6.13
C GLU A 288 22.64 8.54 -4.71
N ALA A 289 21.93 9.34 -3.96
CA ALA A 289 21.43 8.96 -2.63
C ALA A 289 20.51 7.73 -2.69
N TYR A 290 19.68 7.60 -3.74
CA TYR A 290 18.86 6.42 -3.95
C TYR A 290 19.71 5.17 -4.20
N MET A 291 20.72 5.27 -5.08
CA MET A 291 21.63 4.17 -5.40
C MET A 291 22.48 3.73 -4.21
N ASP A 292 22.84 4.65 -3.32
CA ASP A 292 23.55 4.35 -2.08
C ASP A 292 22.75 3.44 -1.15
N ILE A 293 21.42 3.67 -1.03
CA ILE A 293 20.52 2.78 -0.29
C ILE A 293 20.49 1.40 -0.95
N VAL A 294 20.34 1.34 -2.27
CA VAL A 294 20.28 0.09 -3.03
C VAL A 294 21.58 -0.72 -2.85
N SER A 295 22.74 -0.05 -2.98
CA SER A 295 24.05 -0.68 -2.81
C SER A 295 24.22 -1.24 -1.40
N THR A 296 23.86 -0.47 -0.37
CA THR A 296 23.92 -0.89 1.03
C THR A 296 23.11 -2.16 1.29
N LEU A 297 21.89 -2.26 0.72
CA LEU A 297 21.04 -3.44 0.87
C LEU A 297 21.60 -4.66 0.13
N ARG A 298 22.16 -4.45 -1.09
CA ARG A 298 22.73 -5.52 -1.92
C ARG A 298 24.08 -6.00 -1.41
N GLU A 299 24.87 -5.16 -0.76
CA GLU A 299 26.11 -5.57 -0.07
C GLU A 299 25.79 -6.49 1.12
N ALA A 300 24.73 -6.21 1.86
CA ALA A 300 24.29 -7.03 2.99
C ALA A 300 23.64 -8.35 2.55
N ASP A 301 22.81 -8.30 1.52
CA ASP A 301 22.16 -9.47 0.91
C ASP A 301 22.03 -9.26 -0.61
N PRO A 302 22.84 -9.92 -1.45
CA PRO A 302 22.76 -9.80 -2.91
C PRO A 302 21.38 -10.11 -3.50
N TYR A 303 20.57 -10.86 -2.76
CA TYR A 303 19.22 -11.28 -3.15
C TYR A 303 18.11 -10.45 -2.50
N TYR A 304 18.46 -9.33 -1.87
CA TYR A 304 17.48 -8.44 -1.24
C TYR A 304 16.46 -7.94 -2.28
N GLY A 305 15.18 -8.21 -2.07
CA GLY A 305 14.12 -7.80 -2.98
C GLY A 305 13.89 -6.28 -2.92
N LEU A 306 13.86 -5.63 -4.08
CA LEU A 306 13.54 -4.21 -4.19
C LEU A 306 12.38 -4.02 -5.16
N SER A 307 11.41 -3.20 -4.77
CA SER A 307 10.35 -2.74 -5.67
C SER A 307 10.22 -1.22 -5.61
N THR A 308 9.70 -0.60 -6.67
CA THR A 308 9.63 0.86 -6.77
C THR A 308 8.41 1.35 -7.52
N ASP A 309 8.12 2.65 -7.36
CA ASP A 309 7.18 3.41 -8.17
C ASP A 309 7.93 4.38 -9.06
N ILE A 310 7.55 4.47 -10.36
CA ILE A 310 8.07 5.47 -11.30
C ILE A 310 6.89 6.21 -11.97
N ILE A 311 6.99 7.53 -12.02
CA ILE A 311 6.04 8.39 -12.72
C ILE A 311 6.65 8.86 -14.04
N VAL A 312 6.03 8.51 -15.18
CA VAL A 312 6.43 8.97 -16.49
C VAL A 312 5.61 10.16 -16.97
N GLY A 313 6.24 11.06 -17.69
CA GLY A 313 5.59 12.23 -18.28
C GLY A 313 5.26 13.33 -17.28
N PHE A 314 6.10 13.50 -16.26
CA PHE A 314 6.05 14.65 -15.36
C PHE A 314 6.25 15.96 -16.14
N PRO A 315 5.64 17.10 -15.76
CA PRO A 315 5.84 18.36 -16.45
C PRO A 315 7.33 18.74 -16.57
N GLY A 316 7.80 18.99 -17.79
CA GLY A 316 9.19 19.30 -18.08
C GLY A 316 10.13 18.10 -18.26
N GLU A 317 9.68 16.86 -18.07
CA GLU A 317 10.47 15.64 -18.31
C GLU A 317 10.85 15.54 -19.79
N LYS A 318 12.15 15.53 -20.06
CA LYS A 318 12.74 15.34 -21.39
C LYS A 318 12.98 13.85 -21.69
N GLU A 319 13.40 13.53 -22.90
CA GLU A 319 13.73 12.14 -23.26
C GLU A 319 14.95 11.63 -22.45
N ALA A 320 15.97 12.47 -22.24
CA ALA A 320 17.13 12.08 -21.41
C ALA A 320 16.73 11.74 -19.97
N ASP A 321 15.81 12.50 -19.37
CA ASP A 321 15.30 12.23 -18.01
C ASP A 321 14.52 10.90 -17.93
N PHE A 322 13.83 10.58 -19.04
CA PHE A 322 13.15 9.29 -19.14
C PHE A 322 14.14 8.13 -19.31
N GLU A 323 15.22 8.33 -20.10
CA GLU A 323 16.31 7.34 -20.21
C GLU A 323 16.99 7.10 -18.85
N ASP A 324 17.20 8.15 -18.05
CA ASP A 324 17.70 8.02 -16.66
C ASP A 324 16.79 7.13 -15.81
N SER A 325 15.47 7.22 -16.01
CA SER A 325 14.52 6.36 -15.30
C SER A 325 14.57 4.90 -15.79
N CYS A 326 14.79 4.67 -17.10
CA CYS A 326 15.00 3.34 -17.62
C CYS A 326 16.29 2.72 -17.07
N SER A 327 17.41 3.46 -17.10
CA SER A 327 18.70 2.96 -16.58
C SER A 327 18.66 2.70 -15.06
N LEU A 328 17.93 3.50 -14.29
CA LEU A 328 17.73 3.22 -12.87
C LEU A 328 17.05 1.86 -12.65
N VAL A 329 16.02 1.57 -13.44
CA VAL A 329 15.29 0.29 -13.32
C VAL A 329 16.17 -0.89 -13.68
N GLU A 330 17.01 -0.75 -14.73
CA GLU A 330 17.96 -1.78 -15.14
C GLU A 330 19.06 -2.00 -14.10
N GLU A 331 19.68 -0.93 -13.60
CA GLU A 331 20.77 -0.98 -12.61
C GLU A 331 20.34 -1.54 -11.26
N CYS A 332 19.15 -1.16 -10.77
CA CYS A 332 18.66 -1.63 -9.48
C CYS A 332 18.16 -3.08 -9.50
N THR A 333 17.88 -3.66 -10.66
CA THR A 333 17.34 -5.02 -10.80
C THR A 333 16.12 -5.24 -9.88
N PHE A 334 15.09 -4.42 -10.05
CA PHE A 334 13.89 -4.48 -9.21
C PHE A 334 13.08 -5.77 -9.45
N CYS A 335 12.65 -6.41 -8.38
CA CYS A 335 11.69 -7.52 -8.47
C CYS A 335 10.31 -7.08 -8.97
N LYS A 336 9.96 -5.78 -8.81
CA LYS A 336 8.74 -5.18 -9.34
C LYS A 336 8.86 -3.67 -9.49
N THR A 337 8.42 -3.16 -10.64
CA THR A 337 8.33 -1.72 -10.91
C THR A 337 6.87 -1.35 -11.20
N HIS A 338 6.31 -0.45 -10.40
CA HIS A 338 4.99 0.12 -10.65
C HIS A 338 5.13 1.40 -11.43
N ILE A 339 4.46 1.49 -12.58
CA ILE A 339 4.62 2.58 -13.52
C ILE A 339 3.32 3.38 -13.61
N PHE A 340 3.43 4.66 -13.33
CA PHE A 340 2.32 5.60 -13.35
C PHE A 340 2.54 6.68 -14.40
N LYS A 341 1.51 6.99 -15.16
CA LYS A 341 1.50 8.20 -16.00
C LYS A 341 1.13 9.39 -15.15
N TYR A 342 1.92 10.46 -15.20
CA TYR A 342 1.59 11.69 -14.49
C TYR A 342 0.14 12.11 -14.76
N SER A 343 -0.61 12.30 -13.68
CA SER A 343 -2.01 12.73 -13.69
C SER A 343 -2.13 14.07 -12.99
N LYS A 344 -2.66 15.08 -13.71
CA LYS A 344 -2.88 16.42 -13.14
C LYS A 344 -3.90 16.36 -12.01
N ARG A 345 -3.54 16.89 -10.82
CA ARG A 345 -4.42 16.90 -9.65
C ARG A 345 -4.64 18.34 -9.16
N PRO A 346 -5.84 18.69 -8.67
CA PRO A 346 -6.08 19.99 -8.05
C PRO A 346 -5.15 20.21 -6.86
N PHE A 347 -4.92 21.44 -6.49
CA PHE A 347 -4.08 21.91 -5.38
C PHE A 347 -2.58 21.58 -5.51
N THR A 348 -2.15 20.80 -6.50
CA THR A 348 -0.75 20.42 -6.67
C THR A 348 0.03 21.43 -7.49
N LYS A 349 1.29 21.70 -7.09
CA LYS A 349 2.19 22.64 -7.80
C LYS A 349 2.40 22.19 -9.25
N ALA A 350 2.56 20.89 -9.49
CA ALA A 350 2.76 20.35 -10.83
C ALA A 350 1.58 20.58 -11.78
N ALA A 351 0.38 20.80 -11.26
CA ALA A 351 -0.79 21.09 -12.08
C ALA A 351 -0.68 22.44 -12.83
N SER A 352 0.07 23.40 -12.27
CA SER A 352 0.30 24.75 -12.85
C SER A 352 1.65 24.88 -13.57
N MET A 353 2.52 23.86 -13.53
CA MET A 353 3.81 23.88 -14.23
C MET A 353 3.60 23.95 -15.75
N LYS A 354 4.58 24.56 -16.43
CA LYS A 354 4.68 24.53 -17.89
C LYS A 354 5.31 23.19 -18.37
N GLY A 355 5.18 22.88 -19.66
CA GLY A 355 5.83 21.71 -20.24
C GLY A 355 5.13 20.39 -19.95
N HIS A 356 3.81 20.39 -19.81
CA HIS A 356 3.05 19.14 -19.72
C HIS A 356 3.30 18.24 -20.90
N VAL A 357 3.70 16.99 -20.64
CA VAL A 357 3.97 15.98 -21.65
C VAL A 357 2.68 15.50 -22.30
N ALA A 358 2.66 15.39 -23.63
CA ALA A 358 1.49 14.94 -24.38
C ALA A 358 1.09 13.50 -24.01
N PRO A 359 -0.22 13.18 -24.02
CA PRO A 359 -0.71 11.84 -23.65
C PRO A 359 -0.06 10.69 -24.43
N GLN A 360 0.18 10.90 -25.73
CA GLN A 360 0.82 9.92 -26.62
C GLN A 360 2.26 9.60 -26.18
N VAL A 361 3.01 10.63 -25.77
CA VAL A 361 4.38 10.45 -25.25
C VAL A 361 4.36 9.72 -23.93
N LYS A 362 3.43 10.07 -23.01
CA LYS A 362 3.26 9.35 -21.74
C LYS A 362 2.95 7.87 -21.98
N ASN A 363 2.08 7.55 -22.94
CA ASN A 363 1.74 6.16 -23.26
C ASN A 363 2.99 5.42 -23.76
N ARG A 364 3.71 5.96 -24.75
CA ARG A 364 4.94 5.36 -25.29
C ARG A 364 6.00 5.13 -24.18
N ARG A 365 6.22 6.13 -23.31
CA ARG A 365 7.17 6.00 -22.19
C ARG A 365 6.70 4.95 -21.18
N SER A 366 5.41 4.93 -20.87
CA SER A 366 4.83 3.92 -19.96
C SER A 366 5.01 2.52 -20.52
N ASP A 367 4.69 2.29 -21.80
CA ASP A 367 4.78 0.98 -22.44
C ASP A 367 6.26 0.51 -22.47
N ARG A 368 7.18 1.38 -22.89
CA ARG A 368 8.62 1.07 -22.88
C ARG A 368 9.15 0.75 -21.48
N LEU A 369 8.77 1.52 -20.47
CA LEU A 369 9.22 1.29 -19.10
C LEU A 369 8.64 0.00 -18.52
N HIS A 370 7.42 -0.42 -18.93
CA HIS A 370 6.89 -1.73 -18.56
C HIS A 370 7.76 -2.87 -19.12
N ASP A 371 8.25 -2.75 -20.36
CA ASP A 371 9.15 -3.75 -20.92
C ASP A 371 10.50 -3.79 -20.19
N VAL A 372 11.04 -2.62 -19.81
CA VAL A 372 12.26 -2.51 -19.00
C VAL A 372 12.05 -3.13 -17.63
N GLY A 373 10.95 -2.78 -16.95
CA GLY A 373 10.62 -3.30 -15.62
C GLY A 373 10.40 -4.82 -15.62
N LYS A 374 9.81 -5.36 -16.70
CA LYS A 374 9.65 -6.80 -16.87
C LYS A 374 11.01 -7.49 -16.96
N LYS A 375 11.92 -6.99 -17.80
CA LYS A 375 13.29 -7.54 -17.93
C LYS A 375 14.06 -7.44 -16.62
N SER A 376 13.93 -6.33 -15.90
CA SER A 376 14.53 -6.13 -14.58
C SER A 376 14.06 -7.20 -13.59
N ALA A 377 12.74 -7.46 -13.52
CA ALA A 377 12.18 -8.50 -12.67
C ALA A 377 12.64 -9.91 -13.07
N GLU A 378 12.65 -10.22 -14.38
CA GLU A 378 13.14 -11.51 -14.89
C GLU A 378 14.62 -11.73 -14.56
N ALA A 379 15.46 -10.68 -14.63
CA ALA A 379 16.87 -10.75 -14.22
C ALA A 379 16.98 -11.05 -12.71
N PHE A 380 16.25 -10.34 -11.87
CA PHE A 380 16.22 -10.60 -10.43
C PHE A 380 15.78 -12.03 -10.12
N PHE A 381 14.75 -12.53 -10.79
CA PHE A 381 14.28 -13.91 -10.58
C PHE A 381 15.34 -14.92 -11.02
N ALA A 382 16.00 -14.70 -12.15
CA ALA A 382 17.04 -15.58 -12.66
C ALA A 382 18.25 -15.71 -11.71
N GLU A 383 18.64 -14.63 -11.03
CA GLU A 383 19.69 -14.62 -10.01
C GLU A 383 19.32 -15.50 -8.80
N ASN A 384 18.04 -15.68 -8.51
CA ASN A 384 17.56 -16.51 -7.40
C ASN A 384 17.42 -18.01 -7.77
N LYS A 385 17.71 -18.41 -8.99
CA LYS A 385 17.61 -19.80 -9.43
C LYS A 385 18.51 -20.74 -8.62
N GLY A 386 17.97 -21.89 -8.23
CA GLY A 386 18.63 -22.92 -7.44
C GLY A 386 18.68 -22.64 -5.94
N ARG A 387 18.15 -21.50 -5.49
CA ARG A 387 18.08 -21.19 -4.06
C ARG A 387 16.95 -21.95 -3.37
N MET A 388 17.21 -22.28 -2.11
CA MET A 388 16.19 -22.76 -1.18
C MET A 388 15.58 -21.57 -0.46
N GLU A 389 14.28 -21.36 -0.66
CA GLU A 389 13.58 -20.23 -0.06
C GLU A 389 12.41 -20.71 0.81
N ARG A 390 12.12 -19.93 1.84
CA ARG A 390 10.96 -20.12 2.68
C ARG A 390 9.77 -19.38 2.09
N VAL A 391 8.81 -20.13 1.54
CA VAL A 391 7.63 -19.61 0.85
C VAL A 391 6.41 -19.70 1.74
N LEU A 392 5.67 -18.61 1.89
CA LEU A 392 4.35 -18.60 2.51
C LEU A 392 3.31 -18.87 1.43
N LEU A 393 2.64 -20.02 1.51
CA LEU A 393 1.62 -20.43 0.53
C LEU A 393 0.29 -19.73 0.79
N GLU A 394 -0.34 -19.18 -0.26
CA GLU A 394 -1.46 -18.25 -0.13
C GLU A 394 -2.69 -18.61 -0.95
N GLU A 395 -2.52 -19.22 -2.12
CA GLU A 395 -3.61 -19.38 -3.09
C GLU A 395 -3.46 -20.65 -3.90
N LEU A 396 -4.58 -21.35 -4.12
CA LEU A 396 -4.67 -22.45 -5.07
C LEU A 396 -5.16 -21.91 -6.43
N LEU A 397 -4.43 -22.24 -7.47
CA LEU A 397 -4.82 -22.06 -8.86
C LEU A 397 -5.32 -23.39 -9.42
N GLU A 398 -6.55 -23.75 -9.08
CA GLU A 398 -7.13 -25.07 -9.37
C GLU A 398 -7.07 -25.45 -10.86
N ASP A 399 -7.44 -24.51 -11.74
CA ASP A 399 -7.39 -24.71 -13.20
C ASP A 399 -5.99 -25.06 -13.73
N GLN A 400 -4.94 -24.81 -12.94
CA GLN A 400 -3.54 -24.97 -13.34
C GLN A 400 -2.81 -26.03 -12.50
N GLN A 401 -3.46 -26.61 -11.50
CA GLN A 401 -2.87 -27.52 -10.53
C GLN A 401 -1.59 -26.93 -9.89
N MET A 402 -1.66 -25.65 -9.49
CA MET A 402 -0.56 -24.94 -8.84
C MET A 402 -1.02 -24.33 -7.53
N ILE A 403 -0.16 -24.41 -6.52
CA ILE A 403 -0.26 -23.60 -5.30
C ILE A 403 0.74 -22.46 -5.39
N THR A 404 0.35 -21.26 -5.01
CA THR A 404 1.21 -20.08 -5.09
C THR A 404 1.43 -19.45 -3.73
N GLY A 405 2.58 -18.79 -3.60
CA GLY A 405 2.94 -18.04 -2.41
C GLY A 405 4.08 -17.07 -2.69
N TYR A 406 4.62 -16.47 -1.65
CA TYR A 406 5.72 -15.52 -1.78
C TYR A 406 6.89 -15.85 -0.86
N THR A 407 8.10 -15.62 -1.36
CA THR A 407 9.33 -15.63 -0.57
C THR A 407 9.45 -14.40 0.35
N GLY A 408 10.45 -14.38 1.22
CA GLY A 408 10.80 -13.20 2.01
C GLY A 408 11.19 -12.01 1.14
N ASN A 409 11.93 -12.22 0.05
CA ASN A 409 12.36 -11.20 -0.90
C ASN A 409 11.35 -10.88 -2.02
N TYR A 410 10.10 -11.27 -1.84
CA TYR A 410 8.93 -10.90 -2.64
C TYR A 410 8.84 -11.56 -4.03
N ILE A 411 9.46 -12.70 -4.23
CA ILE A 411 9.28 -13.51 -5.44
C ILE A 411 7.99 -14.32 -5.31
N LYS A 412 7.08 -14.23 -6.28
CA LYS A 412 5.93 -15.13 -6.40
C LYS A 412 6.42 -16.49 -6.86
N VAL A 413 6.03 -17.55 -6.16
CA VAL A 413 6.43 -18.92 -6.48
C VAL A 413 5.22 -19.73 -6.86
N TYR A 414 5.35 -20.50 -7.93
CA TYR A 414 4.36 -21.43 -8.46
C TYR A 414 4.84 -22.85 -8.25
N VAL A 415 4.16 -23.61 -7.40
CA VAL A 415 4.52 -25.00 -7.06
C VAL A 415 3.42 -25.93 -7.56
N PRO A 416 3.72 -26.93 -8.40
CA PRO A 416 2.72 -27.91 -8.82
C PRO A 416 2.32 -28.80 -7.64
N TYR A 417 1.06 -29.21 -7.63
CA TYR A 417 0.54 -30.21 -6.69
C TYR A 417 -0.22 -31.30 -7.45
N GLU A 418 -0.25 -32.51 -6.86
CA GLU A 418 -0.98 -33.66 -7.41
C GLU A 418 -2.29 -33.89 -6.63
N ASP A 419 -2.27 -33.67 -5.32
CA ASP A 419 -3.41 -33.85 -4.43
C ASP A 419 -3.99 -32.49 -3.99
N PRO A 420 -5.22 -32.13 -4.42
CA PRO A 420 -5.87 -30.87 -4.05
C PRO A 420 -6.15 -30.74 -2.54
N GLU A 421 -6.52 -31.85 -1.85
CA GLU A 421 -6.81 -31.79 -0.41
C GLU A 421 -5.55 -31.53 0.39
N ALA A 422 -4.45 -32.21 0.04
CA ALA A 422 -3.15 -31.95 0.63
C ALA A 422 -2.69 -30.51 0.37
N ALA A 423 -2.85 -30.00 -0.85
CA ALA A 423 -2.50 -28.64 -1.21
C ALA A 423 -3.35 -27.60 -0.44
N GLN A 424 -4.65 -27.84 -0.27
CA GLN A 424 -5.52 -27.01 0.56
C GLN A 424 -5.04 -26.94 2.01
N GLY A 425 -4.59 -28.07 2.56
CA GLY A 425 -4.02 -28.14 3.91
C GLY A 425 -2.69 -27.41 4.09
N MET A 426 -2.00 -27.06 3.00
CA MET A 426 -0.74 -26.31 3.02
C MET A 426 -0.94 -24.79 2.96
N LEU A 427 -2.13 -24.29 2.67
CA LEU A 427 -2.40 -22.86 2.66
C LEU A 427 -2.10 -22.24 4.03
N ASN A 428 -1.61 -21.01 4.01
CA ASN A 428 -1.18 -20.28 5.21
C ASN A 428 -0.02 -20.95 5.99
N GLN A 429 0.78 -21.77 5.32
CA GLN A 429 1.96 -22.39 5.90
C GLN A 429 3.24 -21.95 5.19
N PHE A 430 4.33 -21.90 5.96
CA PHE A 430 5.66 -21.76 5.40
C PHE A 430 6.21 -23.11 4.97
N VAL A 431 6.62 -23.21 3.72
CA VAL A 431 7.27 -24.41 3.17
C VAL A 431 8.63 -24.06 2.59
N SER A 432 9.55 -25.04 2.59
CA SER A 432 10.84 -24.92 1.92
C SER A 432 10.66 -25.24 0.43
N VAL A 433 11.09 -24.35 -0.45
CA VAL A 433 10.96 -24.50 -1.90
C VAL A 433 12.28 -24.20 -2.58
N GLU A 434 12.72 -25.08 -3.48
CA GLU A 434 13.80 -24.81 -4.42
C GLU A 434 13.26 -24.01 -5.60
N LEU A 435 13.88 -22.87 -5.88
CA LEU A 435 13.52 -22.00 -7.02
C LEU A 435 14.17 -22.53 -8.30
N LEU A 436 13.38 -22.90 -9.30
CA LEU A 436 13.87 -23.64 -10.48
C LEU A 436 14.12 -22.73 -11.69
N GLU A 437 13.08 -22.06 -12.16
CA GLU A 437 13.11 -21.27 -13.39
C GLU A 437 12.15 -20.10 -13.33
N VAL A 438 12.43 -19.06 -14.12
CA VAL A 438 11.53 -17.91 -14.28
C VAL A 438 10.23 -18.37 -14.94
N CYS A 439 9.10 -18.02 -14.36
CA CYS A 439 7.79 -18.43 -14.83
C CYS A 439 6.79 -17.30 -14.57
N ARG A 440 6.16 -16.79 -15.65
CA ARG A 440 5.16 -15.70 -15.56
C ARG A 440 5.72 -14.45 -14.85
N ASP A 441 5.09 -14.03 -13.76
CA ASP A 441 5.47 -12.89 -12.92
C ASP A 441 6.24 -13.32 -11.65
N GLY A 442 6.93 -14.46 -11.71
CA GLY A 442 7.69 -15.05 -10.60
C GLY A 442 8.53 -16.23 -11.03
N MET A 443 8.58 -17.29 -10.20
CA MET A 443 9.38 -18.47 -10.44
C MET A 443 8.58 -19.76 -10.22
N ARG A 444 8.89 -20.80 -10.98
CA ARG A 444 8.49 -22.16 -10.69
C ARG A 444 9.34 -22.70 -9.56
N GLY A 445 8.72 -23.37 -8.61
CA GLY A 445 9.40 -24.00 -7.49
C GLY A 445 9.07 -25.47 -7.32
N ARG A 446 9.88 -26.15 -6.53
CA ARG A 446 9.65 -27.52 -6.08
C ARG A 446 9.75 -27.56 -4.55
N MET A 447 8.68 -28.06 -3.89
CA MET A 447 8.76 -28.30 -2.44
C MET A 447 9.86 -29.32 -2.13
N VAL A 448 10.57 -29.07 -1.04
CA VAL A 448 11.58 -29.98 -0.53
C VAL A 448 11.12 -30.41 0.86
N GLU A 449 10.94 -31.71 1.01
CA GLU A 449 10.65 -32.32 2.31
C GLU A 449 11.83 -32.07 3.28
N LYS A 450 11.49 -31.77 4.53
CA LYS A 450 12.49 -31.56 5.59
C LYS A 450 13.13 -32.84 6.01
#